data_fd133f1a975db770197fe1ff03031c79
#
_entry.id   fd133f1a975db770197fe1ff03031c79
#
_cell.length_a   1.000
_cell.length_b   1.000
_cell.length_c   1.000
_cell.angle_alpha   90.00
_cell.angle_beta   90.00
_cell.angle_gamma   90.00
#
_symmetry.space_group_name_H-M   'P 1'
#
loop_
_entity.id
_entity.type
_entity.pdbx_description
1 polymer ?
#
loop_
_entity_poly.entity_id
_entity_poly.type
_entity_poly.pdbx_seq_one_letter_code
_entity_poly.pdbx_strand_id
1 'polypeptide(L)'
;MASYFNLVLDTLAPQGLTVKLNNGSQYTTTKTVQLSVNVTDESTEGYQMKVWGIEGVDTESAAVWENLANIKNIILPSGDGLKTVYIKVRDDVYNETIATTATITLDTSVPAVTIIGPDVSKISKVSPKNVATFSFTSDVDFIEYKIKVVPSQSSLNDAGTLIGTANGSTNMEGTGTFKKNNAISCKIYGKDLEAASSGDGKKIIKVFVKNANGTWSVA
;
A
#
# COMPACT_ATOMS: atom_id res chain seq x y z
N MET A 1 -28.55 2.70 -65.92
CA MET A 1 -27.28 2.46 -65.18
C MET A 1 -27.66 1.85 -63.85
N ALA A 2 -27.01 0.75 -63.44
CA ALA A 2 -27.20 0.23 -62.09
C ALA A 2 -26.35 1.07 -61.09
N SER A 3 -26.95 1.49 -59.98
CA SER A 3 -26.26 2.16 -58.89
C SER A 3 -25.84 1.13 -57.83
N TYR A 4 -24.71 1.33 -57.17
CA TYR A 4 -24.21 0.48 -56.10
C TYR A 4 -23.81 1.31 -54.86
N PHE A 5 -23.75 0.65 -53.71
CA PHE A 5 -23.19 1.20 -52.47
C PHE A 5 -22.32 0.12 -51.82
N ASN A 6 -21.38 0.55 -50.97
CA ASN A 6 -20.58 -0.34 -50.14
C ASN A 6 -21.17 -0.41 -48.76
N LEU A 7 -21.16 -1.59 -48.20
CA LEU A 7 -21.52 -1.86 -46.82
C LEU A 7 -20.43 -2.71 -46.17
N VAL A 8 -19.97 -2.32 -45.02
CA VAL A 8 -19.00 -3.07 -44.22
C VAL A 8 -19.80 -3.87 -43.19
N LEU A 9 -19.53 -5.14 -43.10
CA LEU A 9 -20.03 -6.00 -42.00
C LEU A 9 -18.87 -6.18 -41.01
N ASP A 10 -19.07 -5.76 -39.76
CA ASP A 10 -18.17 -5.98 -38.65
C ASP A 10 -18.83 -6.89 -37.62
N THR A 11 -18.18 -8.00 -37.29
CA THR A 11 -18.64 -9.02 -36.34
C THR A 11 -17.59 -9.35 -35.28
N LEU A 12 -16.50 -8.59 -35.22
CA LEU A 12 -15.40 -8.82 -34.31
C LEU A 12 -15.48 -7.90 -33.08
N ALA A 13 -15.52 -8.50 -31.91
CA ALA A 13 -15.41 -7.73 -30.68
C ALA A 13 -14.00 -7.10 -30.53
N PRO A 14 -13.86 -6.00 -29.77
CA PRO A 14 -12.57 -5.39 -29.47
C PRO A 14 -11.52 -6.39 -29.01
N GLN A 15 -10.28 -6.26 -29.50
CA GLN A 15 -9.22 -7.22 -29.29
C GLN A 15 -8.21 -6.74 -28.23
N GLY A 16 -7.54 -7.71 -27.58
CA GLY A 16 -6.43 -7.43 -26.66
C GLY A 16 -6.80 -6.63 -25.43
N LEU A 17 -8.06 -6.71 -24.95
CA LEU A 17 -8.50 -6.02 -23.75
C LEU A 17 -7.62 -6.37 -22.54
N THR A 18 -6.94 -5.37 -22.01
CA THR A 18 -6.16 -5.46 -20.77
C THR A 18 -6.58 -4.40 -19.77
N VAL A 19 -6.54 -4.75 -18.48
CA VAL A 19 -7.01 -3.90 -17.38
C VAL A 19 -6.01 -3.90 -16.25
N LYS A 20 -5.75 -2.73 -15.66
CA LYS A 20 -4.89 -2.60 -14.47
C LYS A 20 -5.52 -1.60 -13.50
N LEU A 21 -5.34 -1.86 -12.20
CA LEU A 21 -5.63 -0.92 -11.11
C LEU A 21 -4.31 -0.36 -10.59
N ASN A 22 -4.20 0.97 -10.44
CA ASN A 22 -2.99 1.67 -9.96
C ASN A 22 -1.70 1.11 -10.62
N ASN A 23 -1.69 0.99 -11.95
CA ASN A 23 -0.58 0.44 -12.74
C ASN A 23 -0.17 -1.00 -12.36
N GLY A 24 -1.08 -1.79 -11.79
CA GLY A 24 -0.83 -3.18 -11.37
C GLY A 24 -0.32 -3.32 -9.94
N SER A 25 -0.49 -2.31 -9.09
CA SER A 25 -0.18 -2.40 -7.66
C SER A 25 -1.01 -3.47 -6.98
N GLN A 26 -0.37 -4.21 -6.06
CA GLN A 26 -1.07 -5.24 -5.27
C GLN A 26 -1.94 -4.65 -4.15
N TYR A 27 -1.58 -3.46 -3.63
CA TYR A 27 -2.22 -2.81 -2.49
C TYR A 27 -2.55 -1.35 -2.78
N THR A 28 -3.57 -0.86 -2.12
CA THR A 28 -3.92 0.57 -2.03
C THR A 28 -4.39 0.89 -0.62
N THR A 29 -4.08 2.10 -0.14
CA THR A 29 -4.56 2.62 1.14
C THR A 29 -5.79 3.51 0.99
N THR A 30 -6.23 3.74 -0.24
CA THR A 30 -7.37 4.59 -0.57
C THR A 30 -8.38 3.87 -1.45
N LYS A 31 -9.65 4.19 -1.27
CA LYS A 31 -10.74 3.66 -2.10
C LYS A 31 -10.67 4.16 -3.54
N THR A 32 -10.16 5.35 -3.76
CA THR A 32 -10.01 5.91 -5.11
C THR A 32 -8.78 5.32 -5.77
N VAL A 33 -8.98 4.61 -6.88
CA VAL A 33 -7.92 3.99 -7.67
C VAL A 33 -8.04 4.35 -9.13
N GLN A 34 -6.92 4.37 -9.83
CA GLN A 34 -6.88 4.57 -11.27
C GLN A 34 -7.11 3.23 -11.97
N LEU A 35 -8.14 3.17 -12.80
CA LEU A 35 -8.38 2.08 -13.74
C LEU A 35 -7.72 2.45 -15.06
N SER A 36 -6.84 1.58 -15.56
CA SER A 36 -6.24 1.68 -16.89
C SER A 36 -6.83 0.58 -17.77
N VAL A 37 -7.35 0.95 -18.94
CA VAL A 37 -7.97 0.06 -19.91
C VAL A 37 -7.24 0.21 -21.23
N ASN A 38 -6.88 -0.89 -21.85
CA ASN A 38 -6.27 -0.87 -23.16
C ASN A 38 -6.87 -1.96 -24.06
N VAL A 39 -7.11 -1.63 -25.31
CA VAL A 39 -7.42 -2.55 -26.41
C VAL A 39 -6.38 -2.38 -27.50
N THR A 40 -6.20 -3.36 -28.36
CA THR A 40 -5.15 -3.35 -29.39
C THR A 40 -5.64 -2.99 -30.78
N ASP A 41 -6.93 -2.64 -30.93
CA ASP A 41 -7.50 -2.23 -32.20
C ASP A 41 -6.87 -0.92 -32.70
N GLU A 42 -6.74 -0.76 -34.02
CA GLU A 42 -6.12 0.42 -34.65
C GLU A 42 -6.92 1.71 -34.37
N SER A 43 -8.25 1.61 -34.28
CA SER A 43 -9.15 2.70 -33.91
C SER A 43 -10.11 2.26 -32.81
N THR A 44 -10.36 3.15 -31.88
CA THR A 44 -11.34 2.95 -30.81
C THR A 44 -12.42 4.04 -30.80
N GLU A 45 -12.60 4.70 -31.96
CA GLU A 45 -13.65 5.71 -32.12
C GLU A 45 -15.04 5.06 -31.95
N GLY A 46 -15.89 5.66 -31.14
CA GLY A 46 -17.23 5.15 -30.85
C GLY A 46 -17.27 3.99 -29.85
N TYR A 47 -16.12 3.48 -29.39
CA TYR A 47 -16.08 2.39 -28.42
C TYR A 47 -16.65 2.81 -27.08
N GLN A 48 -17.26 1.84 -26.40
CA GLN A 48 -17.83 2.03 -25.08
C GLN A 48 -17.31 0.98 -24.10
N MET A 49 -17.28 1.33 -22.84
CA MET A 49 -16.93 0.41 -21.76
C MET A 49 -18.03 0.33 -20.69
N LYS A 50 -18.06 -0.75 -19.96
CA LYS A 50 -18.95 -1.02 -18.83
C LYS A 50 -18.12 -1.55 -17.68
N VAL A 51 -18.22 -0.91 -16.49
CA VAL A 51 -17.41 -1.24 -15.31
C VAL A 51 -18.31 -1.57 -14.12
N TRP A 52 -18.01 -2.64 -13.40
CA TRP A 52 -18.70 -3.03 -12.16
C TRP A 52 -17.73 -3.66 -11.15
N GLY A 53 -18.22 -3.97 -9.95
CA GLY A 53 -17.37 -4.29 -8.80
C GLY A 53 -16.75 -3.03 -8.18
N ILE A 54 -17.42 -1.90 -8.35
CA ILE A 54 -17.05 -0.58 -7.82
C ILE A 54 -18.15 -0.06 -6.89
N GLU A 55 -17.87 0.98 -6.11
CA GLU A 55 -18.85 1.54 -5.16
C GLU A 55 -20.17 1.91 -5.87
N GLY A 56 -21.27 1.34 -5.39
CA GLY A 56 -22.61 1.56 -5.93
C GLY A 56 -22.93 0.81 -7.23
N VAL A 57 -21.99 0.04 -7.81
CA VAL A 57 -22.20 -0.76 -9.04
C VAL A 57 -21.60 -2.16 -8.85
N ASP A 58 -22.32 -3.03 -8.16
CA ASP A 58 -21.81 -4.35 -7.76
C ASP A 58 -21.91 -5.41 -8.87
N THR A 59 -22.83 -5.25 -9.82
CA THR A 59 -23.13 -6.25 -10.84
C THR A 59 -23.08 -5.67 -12.26
N GLU A 60 -22.88 -6.55 -13.24
CA GLU A 60 -22.91 -6.16 -14.66
C GLU A 60 -24.24 -5.50 -15.07
N SER A 61 -25.36 -6.00 -14.53
CA SER A 61 -26.70 -5.47 -14.85
C SER A 61 -26.95 -4.05 -14.30
N ALA A 62 -26.26 -3.67 -13.22
CA ALA A 62 -26.31 -2.32 -12.66
C ALA A 62 -25.41 -1.33 -13.39
N ALA A 63 -24.41 -1.84 -14.12
CA ALA A 63 -23.44 -1.01 -14.84
C ALA A 63 -24.05 -0.48 -16.14
N VAL A 64 -23.68 0.75 -16.50
CA VAL A 64 -24.12 1.40 -17.74
C VAL A 64 -22.94 1.50 -18.72
N TRP A 65 -23.27 1.49 -20.02
CA TRP A 65 -22.30 1.75 -21.06
C TRP A 65 -21.92 3.23 -21.08
N GLU A 66 -20.63 3.51 -21.13
CA GLU A 66 -20.04 4.86 -21.24
C GLU A 66 -18.93 4.85 -22.29
N ASN A 67 -18.53 6.02 -22.77
CA ASN A 67 -17.43 6.11 -23.74
C ASN A 67 -16.17 5.48 -23.17
N LEU A 68 -15.46 4.73 -24.00
CA LEU A 68 -14.17 4.12 -23.62
C LEU A 68 -13.19 5.20 -23.17
N ALA A 69 -12.63 5.02 -22.00
CA ALA A 69 -11.56 5.85 -21.46
C ALA A 69 -10.37 4.98 -21.10
N ASN A 70 -9.20 5.27 -21.64
CA ASN A 70 -7.98 4.53 -21.35
C ASN A 70 -7.54 4.66 -19.89
N ILE A 71 -7.93 5.77 -19.23
CA ILE A 71 -7.68 6.04 -17.82
C ILE A 71 -8.96 6.61 -17.20
N LYS A 72 -9.39 6.02 -16.08
CA LYS A 72 -10.55 6.47 -15.30
C LYS A 72 -10.28 6.29 -13.82
N ASN A 73 -10.60 7.28 -12.99
CA ASN A 73 -10.65 7.09 -11.55
C ASN A 73 -11.98 6.42 -11.16
N ILE A 74 -11.89 5.36 -10.37
CA ILE A 74 -13.02 4.62 -9.82
C ILE A 74 -12.90 4.55 -8.30
N ILE A 75 -14.02 4.27 -7.63
CA ILE A 75 -14.06 4.14 -6.18
C ILE A 75 -14.35 2.66 -5.85
N LEU A 76 -13.45 2.04 -5.09
CA LEU A 76 -13.62 0.66 -4.62
C LEU A 76 -14.73 0.57 -3.56
N PRO A 77 -15.43 -0.57 -3.45
CA PRO A 77 -16.36 -0.81 -2.35
C PRO A 77 -15.68 -0.68 -0.99
N SER A 78 -16.42 -0.23 0.01
CA SER A 78 -15.93 -0.02 1.38
C SER A 78 -15.47 -1.32 2.04
N GLY A 79 -14.69 -1.18 3.13
CA GLY A 79 -14.08 -2.27 3.91
C GLY A 79 -12.78 -2.76 3.30
N ASP A 80 -11.82 -3.12 4.14
CA ASP A 80 -10.53 -3.67 3.71
C ASP A 80 -10.69 -5.06 3.09
N GLY A 81 -9.68 -5.49 2.32
CA GLY A 81 -9.63 -6.78 1.66
C GLY A 81 -9.51 -6.69 0.14
N LEU A 82 -9.47 -7.88 -0.49
CA LEU A 82 -9.34 -8.00 -1.94
C LEU A 82 -10.58 -7.42 -2.64
N LYS A 83 -10.34 -6.54 -3.60
CA LYS A 83 -11.35 -5.96 -4.49
C LYS A 83 -11.14 -6.46 -5.90
N THR A 84 -12.23 -6.81 -6.57
CA THR A 84 -12.23 -7.26 -7.97
C THR A 84 -13.09 -6.29 -8.77
N VAL A 85 -12.49 -5.67 -9.77
CA VAL A 85 -13.16 -4.79 -10.72
C VAL A 85 -13.27 -5.54 -12.04
N TYR A 86 -14.43 -5.47 -12.64
CA TYR A 86 -14.78 -6.13 -13.90
C TYR A 86 -15.01 -5.08 -14.97
N ILE A 87 -14.67 -5.41 -16.20
CA ILE A 87 -14.88 -4.54 -17.35
C ILE A 87 -15.26 -5.35 -18.58
N LYS A 88 -16.13 -4.78 -19.39
CA LYS A 88 -16.36 -5.13 -20.79
C LYS A 88 -16.15 -3.90 -21.66
N VAL A 89 -15.75 -4.13 -22.90
CA VAL A 89 -15.69 -3.11 -23.95
C VAL A 89 -16.52 -3.59 -25.12
N ARG A 90 -17.18 -2.65 -25.80
CA ARG A 90 -17.83 -2.91 -27.09
C ARG A 90 -17.40 -1.84 -28.10
N ASP A 91 -17.41 -2.23 -29.35
CA ASP A 91 -17.14 -1.36 -30.50
C ASP A 91 -18.32 -0.45 -30.86
N ASP A 92 -18.21 0.29 -31.93
CA ASP A 92 -19.21 1.19 -32.47
C ASP A 92 -20.42 0.49 -33.10
N VAL A 93 -20.32 -0.81 -33.38
CA VAL A 93 -21.43 -1.68 -33.87
C VAL A 93 -21.91 -2.69 -32.81
N TYR A 94 -21.45 -2.49 -31.54
CA TYR A 94 -21.88 -3.21 -30.34
C TYR A 94 -21.44 -4.69 -30.24
N ASN A 95 -20.36 -5.09 -30.91
CA ASN A 95 -19.72 -6.36 -30.58
C ASN A 95 -19.01 -6.26 -29.24
N GLU A 96 -19.32 -7.13 -28.28
CA GLU A 96 -18.84 -7.06 -26.89
C GLU A 96 -17.69 -8.04 -26.62
N THR A 97 -16.69 -7.61 -25.86
CA THR A 97 -15.69 -8.52 -25.28
C THR A 97 -16.31 -9.42 -24.22
N ILE A 98 -15.61 -10.50 -23.86
CA ILE A 98 -15.85 -11.18 -22.58
C ILE A 98 -15.42 -10.25 -21.44
N ALA A 99 -16.00 -10.47 -20.24
CA ALA A 99 -15.61 -9.71 -19.07
C ALA A 99 -14.16 -10.02 -18.66
N THR A 100 -13.37 -8.98 -18.47
CA THR A 100 -12.00 -9.04 -17.96
C THR A 100 -11.95 -8.46 -16.56
N THR A 101 -11.02 -8.88 -15.71
CA THR A 101 -10.92 -8.46 -14.31
C THR A 101 -9.56 -7.88 -13.97
N ALA A 102 -9.54 -6.96 -13.01
CA ALA A 102 -8.35 -6.55 -12.29
C ALA A 102 -8.62 -6.57 -10.78
N THR A 103 -7.61 -6.91 -10.01
CA THR A 103 -7.72 -7.01 -8.54
C THR A 103 -6.72 -6.09 -7.85
N ILE A 104 -7.10 -5.61 -6.67
CA ILE A 104 -6.25 -4.86 -5.76
C ILE A 104 -6.73 -5.08 -4.32
N THR A 105 -5.81 -5.14 -3.35
CA THR A 105 -6.18 -5.22 -1.94
C THR A 105 -6.28 -3.82 -1.35
N LEU A 106 -7.47 -3.43 -0.92
CA LEU A 106 -7.67 -2.24 -0.09
C LEU A 106 -7.27 -2.58 1.34
N ASP A 107 -6.32 -1.84 1.91
CA ASP A 107 -5.89 -1.95 3.30
C ASP A 107 -5.65 -0.55 3.84
N THR A 108 -6.61 -0.06 4.61
CA THR A 108 -6.59 1.25 5.24
C THR A 108 -6.01 1.21 6.66
N SER A 109 -5.56 0.03 7.11
CA SER A 109 -5.01 -0.16 8.45
C SER A 109 -3.70 0.61 8.65
N VAL A 110 -3.59 1.22 9.82
CA VAL A 110 -2.36 1.87 10.28
C VAL A 110 -1.80 1.02 11.43
N PRO A 111 -0.56 0.50 11.32
CA PRO A 111 0.02 -0.33 12.38
C PRO A 111 0.07 0.39 13.73
N ALA A 112 -0.31 -0.28 14.79
CA ALA A 112 -0.10 0.16 16.16
C ALA A 112 1.03 -0.65 16.82
N VAL A 113 1.91 0.04 17.56
CA VAL A 113 3.06 -0.55 18.25
C VAL A 113 2.84 -0.52 19.75
N THR A 114 3.04 -1.67 20.40
CA THR A 114 3.07 -1.80 21.86
C THR A 114 4.50 -2.05 22.31
N ILE A 115 5.02 -1.23 23.24
CA ILE A 115 6.36 -1.35 23.82
C ILE A 115 6.26 -1.89 25.24
N ILE A 116 7.10 -2.85 25.57
CA ILE A 116 7.27 -3.44 26.92
C ILE A 116 8.68 -3.10 27.40
N GLY A 117 8.76 -2.36 28.48
CA GLY A 117 10.02 -1.84 29.02
C GLY A 117 10.14 -0.32 28.89
N PRO A 118 11.31 0.27 28.96
CA PRO A 118 12.61 -0.39 29.20
C PRO A 118 12.77 -0.94 30.61
N ASP A 119 13.69 -1.90 30.79
CA ASP A 119 14.04 -2.51 32.08
C ASP A 119 14.70 -1.53 33.05
N VAL A 120 15.29 -0.45 32.53
CA VAL A 120 15.91 0.62 33.30
C VAL A 120 15.49 1.99 32.78
N SER A 121 15.34 2.96 33.64
CA SER A 121 14.94 4.33 33.29
C SER A 121 16.10 5.27 32.94
N LYS A 122 17.34 4.83 33.22
CA LYS A 122 18.57 5.62 32.96
C LYS A 122 19.71 4.70 32.57
N ILE A 123 20.48 5.11 31.56
CA ILE A 123 21.73 4.46 31.16
C ILE A 123 22.85 5.48 31.04
N SER A 124 24.08 5.00 31.11
CA SER A 124 25.29 5.79 30.86
C SER A 124 26.07 5.21 29.68
N LYS A 125 27.23 5.77 29.35
CA LYS A 125 28.17 5.20 28.38
C LYS A 125 29.12 4.17 29.01
N VAL A 126 29.07 3.98 30.32
CA VAL A 126 30.04 3.20 31.10
C VAL A 126 29.37 1.96 31.71
N SER A 127 30.01 0.79 31.51
CA SER A 127 29.61 -0.48 32.12
C SER A 127 29.66 -0.41 33.64
N PRO A 128 28.75 -1.08 34.37
CA PRO A 128 27.66 -1.94 33.90
C PRO A 128 26.32 -1.22 33.69
N LYS A 129 26.29 0.13 33.69
CA LYS A 129 25.05 0.92 33.55
C LYS A 129 24.85 1.48 32.13
N ASN A 130 25.33 0.78 31.12
CA ASN A 130 25.40 1.24 29.75
C ASN A 130 24.41 0.60 28.79
N VAL A 131 23.43 -0.18 29.28
CA VAL A 131 22.46 -0.86 28.43
C VAL A 131 21.06 -0.74 29.01
N ALA A 132 20.08 -0.57 28.13
CA ALA A 132 18.66 -0.74 28.40
C ALA A 132 18.10 -1.82 27.46
N THR A 133 17.18 -2.65 27.95
CA THR A 133 16.47 -3.65 27.17
C THR A 133 14.98 -3.36 27.14
N PHE A 134 14.37 -3.62 26.00
CA PHE A 134 12.91 -3.53 25.82
C PHE A 134 12.49 -4.48 24.72
N SER A 135 11.20 -4.66 24.55
CA SER A 135 10.63 -5.36 23.41
C SER A 135 9.44 -4.60 22.86
N PHE A 136 9.08 -4.90 21.63
CA PHE A 136 7.88 -4.35 21.02
C PHE A 136 7.14 -5.40 20.21
N THR A 137 5.84 -5.18 20.04
CA THR A 137 4.94 -5.93 19.15
C THR A 137 4.18 -4.97 18.26
N SER A 138 3.66 -5.47 17.14
CA SER A 138 2.66 -4.78 16.31
C SER A 138 1.36 -5.57 16.31
N ASP A 139 0.24 -4.88 16.16
CA ASP A 139 -1.10 -5.47 16.00
C ASP A 139 -1.38 -6.03 14.61
N VAL A 140 -0.50 -5.75 13.63
CA VAL A 140 -0.54 -6.28 12.26
C VAL A 140 0.80 -6.92 11.87
N ASP A 141 0.79 -7.80 10.85
CA ASP A 141 2.02 -8.26 10.19
C ASP A 141 2.74 -7.07 9.55
N PHE A 142 4.07 -7.06 9.61
CA PHE A 142 4.87 -5.94 9.09
C PHE A 142 6.14 -6.43 8.39
N ILE A 143 6.73 -5.56 7.57
CA ILE A 143 7.86 -5.88 6.68
C ILE A 143 9.12 -5.08 6.99
N GLU A 144 9.01 -4.00 7.76
CA GLU A 144 10.11 -3.12 8.12
C GLU A 144 9.86 -2.51 9.49
N TYR A 145 10.92 -2.30 10.27
CA TYR A 145 10.86 -1.49 11.48
C TYR A 145 12.12 -0.66 11.68
N LYS A 146 11.98 0.45 12.40
CA LYS A 146 13.06 1.38 12.76
C LYS A 146 12.85 1.90 14.18
N ILE A 147 13.95 1.99 14.94
CA ILE A 147 13.98 2.56 16.29
C ILE A 147 14.81 3.82 16.27
N LYS A 148 14.16 4.96 16.52
CA LYS A 148 14.75 6.28 16.38
C LYS A 148 14.68 7.07 17.67
N VAL A 149 15.65 7.97 17.87
CA VAL A 149 15.50 9.10 18.76
C VAL A 149 14.80 10.21 18.00
N VAL A 150 13.67 10.67 18.53
CA VAL A 150 12.79 11.64 17.85
C VAL A 150 12.62 12.93 18.67
N PRO A 151 12.31 14.07 18.04
CA PRO A 151 12.13 15.35 18.75
C PRO A 151 10.85 15.41 19.59
N SER A 152 9.82 14.64 19.24
CA SER A 152 8.54 14.59 19.97
C SER A 152 7.86 13.23 19.86
N GLN A 153 6.89 12.94 20.73
CA GLN A 153 6.11 11.71 20.65
C GLN A 153 5.23 11.63 19.40
N SER A 154 4.84 12.76 18.85
CA SER A 154 4.04 12.84 17.60
C SER A 154 4.88 12.80 16.32
N SER A 155 6.21 12.58 16.41
CA SER A 155 7.09 12.50 15.24
C SER A 155 6.70 11.35 14.33
N LEU A 156 6.77 11.58 13.01
CA LEU A 156 6.58 10.58 11.96
C LEU A 156 7.86 9.77 11.73
N ASN A 157 7.76 8.69 10.96
CA ASN A 157 8.88 7.76 10.73
C ASN A 157 10.09 8.37 10.00
N ASP A 158 9.92 9.47 9.28
CA ASP A 158 10.99 10.22 8.61
C ASP A 158 11.71 11.20 9.54
N ALA A 159 11.11 11.50 10.71
CA ALA A 159 11.72 12.35 11.71
C ALA A 159 12.70 11.58 12.62
N GLY A 160 13.67 12.30 13.19
CA GLY A 160 14.63 11.76 14.15
C GLY A 160 15.77 10.94 13.54
N THR A 161 16.66 10.47 14.42
CA THR A 161 17.87 9.75 14.05
C THR A 161 17.76 8.28 14.43
N LEU A 162 18.06 7.37 13.50
CA LEU A 162 18.14 5.94 13.77
C LEU A 162 19.22 5.66 14.82
N ILE A 163 18.91 4.80 15.80
CA ILE A 163 19.91 4.33 16.76
C ILE A 163 20.78 3.28 16.06
N GLY A 164 22.09 3.54 15.97
CA GLY A 164 23.02 2.61 15.36
C GLY A 164 23.32 1.40 16.24
N THR A 165 24.10 0.46 15.70
CA THR A 165 24.48 -0.80 16.35
C THR A 165 25.99 -0.94 16.57
N ALA A 166 26.78 0.09 16.25
CA ALA A 166 28.23 0.05 16.24
C ALA A 166 28.87 -0.23 17.62
N ASN A 167 28.16 0.06 18.72
CA ASN A 167 28.65 -0.12 20.10
C ASN A 167 27.88 -1.23 20.85
N GLY A 168 27.11 -2.06 20.15
CA GLY A 168 26.47 -3.23 20.72
C GLY A 168 24.93 -3.20 20.81
N SER A 169 24.27 -2.12 20.41
CA SER A 169 22.81 -2.11 20.29
C SER A 169 22.36 -3.17 19.29
N THR A 170 21.20 -3.78 19.53
CA THR A 170 20.66 -4.85 18.70
C THR A 170 19.22 -4.62 18.33
N ASN A 171 18.84 -5.03 17.10
CA ASN A 171 17.49 -4.93 16.56
C ASN A 171 16.97 -3.49 16.53
N MET A 172 17.82 -2.55 16.10
CA MET A 172 17.44 -1.15 15.97
C MET A 172 16.69 -0.85 14.65
N GLU A 173 16.87 -1.70 13.66
CA GLU A 173 16.08 -1.74 12.42
C GLU A 173 16.05 -3.17 11.87
N GLY A 174 15.11 -3.44 10.98
CA GLY A 174 15.02 -4.71 10.30
C GLY A 174 14.04 -4.68 9.13
N THR A 175 14.34 -5.50 8.12
CA THR A 175 13.48 -5.78 6.97
C THR A 175 13.23 -7.27 6.86
N GLY A 176 12.02 -7.68 6.43
CA GLY A 176 11.64 -9.08 6.32
C GLY A 176 10.15 -9.29 6.54
N THR A 177 9.78 -10.48 6.98
CA THR A 177 8.40 -10.80 7.34
C THR A 177 8.29 -11.01 8.84
N PHE A 178 7.62 -10.12 9.52
CA PHE A 178 7.39 -10.14 10.96
C PHE A 178 5.91 -10.37 11.24
N LYS A 179 5.62 -11.27 12.18
CA LYS A 179 4.23 -11.62 12.53
C LYS A 179 3.69 -10.72 13.64
N LYS A 180 2.42 -10.35 13.51
CA LYS A 180 1.71 -9.61 14.55
C LYS A 180 1.81 -10.31 15.90
N ASN A 181 1.85 -9.54 16.96
CA ASN A 181 1.94 -9.99 18.35
C ASN A 181 3.22 -10.80 18.69
N ASN A 182 4.15 -11.02 17.75
CA ASN A 182 5.44 -11.59 18.04
C ASN A 182 6.39 -10.49 18.52
N ALA A 183 6.94 -10.66 19.73
CA ALA A 183 7.83 -9.67 20.32
C ALA A 183 9.22 -9.67 19.68
N ILE A 184 9.72 -8.48 19.35
CA ILE A 184 11.11 -8.25 18.97
C ILE A 184 11.82 -7.65 20.18
N SER A 185 12.84 -8.39 20.70
CA SER A 185 13.67 -7.93 21.80
C SER A 185 14.80 -7.04 21.30
N CYS A 186 14.97 -5.90 21.94
CA CYS A 186 15.90 -4.84 21.57
C CYS A 186 16.84 -4.50 22.72
N LYS A 187 18.08 -4.12 22.39
CA LYS A 187 19.03 -3.55 23.35
C LYS A 187 19.56 -2.23 22.84
N ILE A 188 19.55 -1.21 23.69
CA ILE A 188 20.15 0.09 23.40
C ILE A 188 21.36 0.27 24.28
N TYR A 189 22.52 0.49 23.69
CA TYR A 189 23.75 0.85 24.40
C TYR A 189 23.91 2.37 24.45
N GLY A 190 24.37 2.88 25.59
CA GLY A 190 24.49 4.32 25.82
C GLY A 190 25.39 5.05 24.83
N LYS A 191 26.42 4.39 24.28
CA LYS A 191 27.28 4.97 23.23
C LYS A 191 26.55 5.12 21.90
N ASP A 192 25.68 4.18 21.52
CA ASP A 192 24.88 4.27 20.29
C ASP A 192 23.77 5.30 20.46
N LEU A 193 23.17 5.39 21.65
CA LEU A 193 22.19 6.42 21.96
C LEU A 193 22.79 7.84 21.91
N GLU A 194 24.00 8.01 22.45
CA GLU A 194 24.76 9.27 22.38
C GLU A 194 25.10 9.66 20.94
N ALA A 195 25.47 8.68 20.11
CA ALA A 195 25.75 8.91 18.69
C ALA A 195 24.49 9.34 17.92
N ALA A 196 23.33 8.80 18.27
CA ALA A 196 22.05 9.17 17.65
C ALA A 196 21.52 10.52 18.18
N SER A 197 21.82 10.89 19.42
CA SER A 197 21.41 12.13 20.05
C SER A 197 22.39 12.51 21.15
N SER A 198 23.29 13.43 20.86
CA SER A 198 24.37 13.84 21.76
C SER A 198 23.84 14.59 23.00
N GLY A 199 24.68 14.57 24.06
CA GLY A 199 24.44 15.27 25.32
C GLY A 199 23.48 14.54 26.26
N ASP A 200 23.53 14.93 27.51
CA ASP A 200 22.70 14.40 28.58
C ASP A 200 21.23 14.86 28.48
N GLY A 201 20.35 14.16 29.15
CA GLY A 201 18.94 14.50 29.27
C GLY A 201 17.99 13.41 28.77
N LYS A 202 16.72 13.74 28.81
CA LYS A 202 15.64 12.85 28.35
C LYS A 202 15.70 12.70 26.84
N LYS A 203 15.73 11.45 26.36
CA LYS A 203 15.61 11.10 24.95
C LYS A 203 14.25 10.48 24.71
N ILE A 204 13.58 10.86 23.65
CA ILE A 204 12.32 10.25 23.20
C ILE A 204 12.69 9.18 22.16
N ILE A 205 12.46 7.93 22.50
CA ILE A 205 12.73 6.80 21.61
C ILE A 205 11.41 6.30 21.10
N LYS A 206 11.31 6.16 19.78
CA LYS A 206 10.09 5.70 19.10
C LYS A 206 10.40 4.51 18.19
N VAL A 207 9.51 3.54 18.22
CA VAL A 207 9.51 2.37 17.32
C VAL A 207 8.51 2.65 16.22
N PHE A 208 8.96 2.51 14.98
CA PHE A 208 8.13 2.58 13.79
C PHE A 208 8.08 1.23 13.11
N VAL A 209 6.92 0.79 12.67
CA VAL A 209 6.72 -0.41 11.86
C VAL A 209 6.00 -0.05 10.57
N LYS A 210 6.26 -0.81 9.50
CA LYS A 210 5.66 -0.64 8.18
C LYS A 210 5.00 -1.94 7.76
N ASN A 211 3.71 -1.90 7.45
CA ASN A 211 2.99 -3.07 6.96
C ASN A 211 3.27 -3.36 5.48
N ALA A 212 2.71 -4.45 4.95
CA ALA A 212 2.95 -4.91 3.58
C ALA A 212 2.44 -3.94 2.50
N ASN A 213 1.44 -3.10 2.82
CA ASN A 213 0.91 -2.10 1.90
C ASN A 213 1.75 -0.81 1.84
N GLY A 214 2.81 -0.72 2.65
CA GLY A 214 3.70 0.44 2.72
C GLY A 214 3.34 1.48 3.75
N THR A 215 2.29 1.28 4.56
CA THR A 215 1.87 2.22 5.60
C THR A 215 2.72 2.07 6.85
N TRP A 216 3.27 3.18 7.34
CA TRP A 216 3.98 3.28 8.60
C TRP A 216 3.03 3.50 9.78
N SER A 217 3.39 2.95 10.94
CA SER A 217 2.75 3.33 12.20
C SER A 217 2.86 4.83 12.43
N VAL A 218 1.78 5.43 12.91
CA VAL A 218 1.75 6.85 13.31
C VAL A 218 1.92 6.98 14.81
N ALA A 219 2.00 8.22 15.28
CA ALA A 219 2.21 8.54 16.68
C ALA A 219 1.03 8.16 17.55
#